data_9a529ca974e5680d5810cdfb73dd9dfd
#
_entry.id   9a529ca974e5680d5810cdfb73dd9dfd
#
_cell.length_a   1.000
_cell.length_b   1.000
_cell.length_c   1.000
_cell.angle_alpha   90.00
_cell.angle_beta   90.00
_cell.angle_gamma   90.00
#
_symmetry.space_group_name_H-M   'P 1'
#
loop_
_entity.id
_entity.type
_entity.pdbx_description
1 polymer ?
#
loop_
_entity_poly.entity_id
_entity_poly.type
_entity_poly.pdbx_seq_one_letter_code
_entity_poly.pdbx_strand_id
1 'polypeptide(L)'
;MRDYSFASFFIPLGLILMVMGFIMFGQVRDRQGFPVIPAEVIGSELYEEAYDDGDTHHDATYRITVRYTVDGQTYEEEYGIFPEIKIGSQVRINYNPADPHDIAQPISMPVPLAMLAGSVVVIAVSVISILKTREKNKALKKQEEEWEHGSEDVSVSSGR
;
A
#
# COMPACT_ATOMS: atom_id res chain seq x y z
N MET A 1 19.87 -8.59 -24.21
CA MET A 1 19.22 -8.67 -22.87
C MET A 1 18.22 -7.53 -22.78
N ARG A 2 16.97 -7.82 -22.48
CA ARG A 2 15.94 -6.78 -22.29
C ARG A 2 16.20 -6.14 -20.94
N ASP A 3 16.79 -4.97 -20.91
CA ASP A 3 16.90 -4.17 -19.69
C ASP A 3 15.50 -3.72 -19.32
N TYR A 4 14.82 -4.54 -18.51
CA TYR A 4 13.63 -4.08 -17.82
C TYR A 4 14.10 -2.98 -16.88
N SER A 5 13.84 -1.75 -17.27
CA SER A 5 14.15 -0.60 -16.42
C SER A 5 13.55 -0.87 -15.04
N PHE A 6 14.37 -0.81 -14.01
CA PHE A 6 13.95 -0.94 -12.60
C PHE A 6 12.69 -0.09 -12.30
N ALA A 7 12.55 1.03 -13.00
CA ALA A 7 11.37 1.89 -12.97
C ALA A 7 10.07 1.18 -13.38
N SER A 8 10.10 0.15 -14.23
CA SER A 8 8.89 -0.57 -14.66
C SER A 8 8.24 -1.36 -13.51
N PHE A 9 9.02 -1.72 -12.49
CA PHE A 9 8.52 -2.43 -11.32
C PHE A 9 7.66 -1.54 -10.41
N PHE A 10 7.93 -0.24 -10.38
CA PHE A 10 7.20 0.68 -9.51
C PHE A 10 5.83 1.09 -10.03
N ILE A 11 5.53 0.91 -11.32
CA ILE A 11 4.20 1.20 -11.87
C ILE A 11 3.14 0.29 -11.24
N PRO A 12 3.27 -1.06 -11.28
CA PRO A 12 2.29 -1.93 -10.65
C PRO A 12 2.19 -1.69 -9.12
N LEU A 13 3.31 -1.40 -8.45
CA LEU A 13 3.29 -1.05 -7.03
C LEU A 13 2.47 0.23 -6.77
N GLY A 14 2.67 1.27 -7.56
CA GLY A 14 1.89 2.51 -7.47
C GLY A 14 0.40 2.29 -7.72
N LEU A 15 0.03 1.42 -8.66
CA LEU A 15 -1.36 1.07 -8.94
C LEU A 15 -2.00 0.30 -7.76
N ILE A 16 -1.28 -0.63 -7.16
CA ILE A 16 -1.76 -1.36 -5.97
C ILE A 16 -2.02 -0.39 -4.82
N LEU A 17 -1.08 0.51 -4.53
CA LEU A 17 -1.24 1.53 -3.50
C LEU A 17 -2.43 2.46 -3.78
N MET A 18 -2.66 2.80 -5.05
CA MET A 18 -3.81 3.62 -5.46
C MET A 18 -5.12 2.89 -5.19
N VAL A 19 -5.24 1.62 -5.58
CA VAL A 19 -6.45 0.81 -5.34
C VAL A 19 -6.72 0.67 -3.85
N MET A 20 -5.69 0.34 -3.05
CA MET A 20 -5.82 0.27 -1.60
C MET A 20 -6.26 1.61 -0.99
N GLY A 21 -5.66 2.72 -1.45
CA GLY A 21 -6.04 4.07 -1.02
C GLY A 21 -7.51 4.40 -1.31
N PHE A 22 -8.03 4.01 -2.48
CA PHE A 22 -9.45 4.20 -2.82
C PHE A 22 -10.38 3.35 -1.97
N ILE A 23 -10.03 2.08 -1.70
CA ILE A 23 -10.82 1.21 -0.83
C ILE A 23 -10.89 1.80 0.58
N MET A 24 -9.75 2.19 1.16
CA MET A 24 -9.70 2.82 2.49
C MET A 24 -10.45 4.16 2.52
N PHE A 25 -10.34 4.95 1.46
CA PHE A 25 -11.07 6.22 1.36
C PHE A 25 -12.59 6.00 1.37
N GLY A 26 -13.08 4.99 0.65
CA GLY A 26 -14.50 4.59 0.67
C GLY A 26 -14.95 4.22 2.09
N GLN A 27 -14.22 3.35 2.76
CA GLN A 27 -14.54 2.91 4.13
C GLN A 27 -14.57 4.06 5.13
N VAL A 28 -13.58 4.98 5.05
CA VAL A 28 -13.55 6.16 5.94
C VAL A 28 -14.71 7.11 5.64
N ARG A 29 -15.04 7.31 4.37
CA ARG A 29 -16.15 8.17 3.95
C ARG A 29 -17.50 7.62 4.43
N ASP A 30 -17.73 6.32 4.29
CA ASP A 30 -18.99 5.68 4.68
C ASP A 30 -19.21 5.74 6.20
N ARG A 31 -18.12 5.75 6.97
CA ARG A 31 -18.14 5.86 8.43
C ARG A 31 -17.90 7.28 8.93
N GLN A 32 -17.84 8.25 8.03
CA GLN A 32 -17.64 9.65 8.41
C GLN A 32 -18.85 10.16 9.20
N GLY A 33 -18.60 10.59 10.44
CA GLY A 33 -19.64 11.05 11.36
C GLY A 33 -20.19 9.96 12.28
N PHE A 34 -19.76 8.71 12.14
CA PHE A 34 -20.07 7.67 13.12
C PHE A 34 -19.36 7.95 14.45
N PRO A 35 -20.03 7.76 15.59
CA PRO A 35 -19.42 8.00 16.88
C PRO A 35 -18.26 7.03 17.16
N VAL A 36 -17.24 7.56 17.86
CA VAL A 36 -16.11 6.78 18.33
C VAL A 36 -16.20 6.68 19.86
N ILE A 37 -16.26 5.47 20.37
CA ILE A 37 -16.41 5.18 21.79
C ILE A 37 -15.29 4.27 22.30
N PRO A 38 -15.01 4.28 23.62
CA PRO A 38 -14.13 3.29 24.23
C PRO A 38 -14.84 1.93 24.31
N ALA A 39 -14.07 0.86 24.09
CA ALA A 39 -14.49 -0.52 24.29
C ALA A 39 -13.43 -1.26 25.10
N GLU A 40 -13.85 -2.14 25.99
CA GLU A 40 -12.97 -2.97 26.81
C GLU A 40 -12.63 -4.26 26.08
N VAL A 41 -11.36 -4.64 26.02
CA VAL A 41 -10.93 -5.94 25.51
C VAL A 41 -11.26 -7.01 26.54
N ILE A 42 -12.17 -7.93 26.20
CA ILE A 42 -12.63 -9.02 27.09
C ILE A 42 -12.11 -10.38 26.68
N GLY A 43 -11.62 -10.53 25.45
CA GLY A 43 -11.04 -11.75 24.91
C GLY A 43 -9.86 -11.47 24.00
N SER A 44 -8.89 -12.39 24.03
CA SER A 44 -7.72 -12.36 23.14
C SER A 44 -7.35 -13.82 22.84
N GLU A 45 -7.58 -14.26 21.62
CA GLU A 45 -7.29 -15.62 21.15
C GLU A 45 -6.16 -15.57 20.14
N LEU A 46 -5.19 -16.48 20.27
CA LEU A 46 -4.11 -16.61 19.32
C LEU A 46 -4.67 -16.92 17.91
N TYR A 47 -4.37 -16.06 16.94
CA TYR A 47 -4.78 -16.23 15.55
C TYR A 47 -3.65 -16.81 14.71
N GLU A 48 -2.44 -16.27 14.87
CA GLU A 48 -1.24 -16.72 14.17
C GLU A 48 -0.05 -16.70 15.13
N GLU A 49 0.71 -17.79 15.16
CA GLU A 49 1.91 -17.88 15.98
C GLU A 49 3.04 -17.02 15.39
N ALA A 50 3.94 -16.57 16.27
CA ALA A 50 5.16 -15.91 15.82
C ALA A 50 6.00 -16.87 14.98
N TYR A 51 6.55 -16.38 13.87
CA TYR A 51 7.43 -17.19 13.01
C TYR A 51 8.56 -16.34 12.43
N ASP A 52 9.65 -17.02 12.08
CA ASP A 52 10.80 -16.42 11.40
C ASP A 52 10.80 -16.87 9.93
N ASP A 53 10.90 -15.90 9.01
CA ASP A 53 11.05 -16.14 7.58
C ASP A 53 12.42 -15.58 7.14
N GLY A 54 13.45 -16.37 7.39
CA GLY A 54 14.84 -16.01 7.10
C GLY A 54 15.32 -14.79 7.91
N ASP A 55 15.33 -13.61 7.29
CA ASP A 55 15.83 -12.38 7.92
C ASP A 55 14.73 -11.56 8.63
N THR A 56 13.46 -12.01 8.57
CA THR A 56 12.30 -11.26 9.11
C THR A 56 11.64 -12.04 10.23
N HIS A 57 11.51 -11.39 11.40
CA HIS A 57 10.71 -11.90 12.51
C HIS A 57 9.27 -11.38 12.40
N HIS A 58 8.30 -12.28 12.48
CA HIS A 58 6.87 -11.97 12.51
C HIS A 58 6.35 -12.26 13.91
N ASP A 59 5.80 -11.24 14.56
CA ASP A 59 5.20 -11.37 15.87
C ASP A 59 3.87 -12.14 15.78
N ALA A 60 3.51 -12.83 16.87
CA ALA A 60 2.22 -13.47 16.99
C ALA A 60 1.08 -12.46 16.90
N THR A 61 -0.01 -12.84 16.26
CA THR A 61 -1.21 -12.03 16.15
C THR A 61 -2.40 -12.69 16.85
N TYR A 62 -3.29 -11.85 17.39
CA TYR A 62 -4.40 -12.28 18.22
C TYR A 62 -5.71 -11.71 17.69
N ARG A 63 -6.74 -12.53 17.71
CA ARG A 63 -8.12 -12.11 17.49
C ARG A 63 -8.67 -11.59 18.81
N ILE A 64 -9.13 -10.35 18.83
CA ILE A 64 -9.65 -9.73 20.06
C ILE A 64 -11.16 -9.59 20.02
N THR A 65 -11.79 -9.80 21.17
CA THR A 65 -13.20 -9.53 21.42
C THR A 65 -13.32 -8.32 22.35
N VAL A 66 -14.20 -7.41 22.01
CA VAL A 66 -14.43 -6.18 22.78
C VAL A 66 -15.84 -6.09 23.30
N ARG A 67 -15.99 -5.43 24.46
CA ARG A 67 -17.28 -5.09 25.08
C ARG A 67 -17.44 -3.60 25.13
N TYR A 68 -18.61 -3.10 24.75
CA TYR A 68 -18.95 -1.68 24.76
C TYR A 68 -20.44 -1.48 25.03
N THR A 69 -20.84 -0.25 25.37
CA THR A 69 -22.22 0.08 25.68
C THR A 69 -22.69 1.23 24.79
N VAL A 70 -23.84 1.02 24.14
CA VAL A 70 -24.53 2.02 23.32
C VAL A 70 -25.98 2.11 23.83
N ASP A 71 -26.44 3.33 24.13
CA ASP A 71 -27.80 3.60 24.61
C ASP A 71 -28.25 2.72 25.80
N GLY A 72 -27.30 2.39 26.68
CA GLY A 72 -27.56 1.55 27.87
C GLY A 72 -27.60 0.05 27.63
N GLN A 73 -27.42 -0.40 26.36
CA GLN A 73 -27.30 -1.80 26.00
C GLN A 73 -25.82 -2.17 25.81
N THR A 74 -25.42 -3.32 26.34
CA THR A 74 -24.04 -3.84 26.23
C THR A 74 -23.94 -4.81 25.04
N TYR A 75 -22.90 -4.64 24.27
CA TYR A 75 -22.57 -5.47 23.09
C TYR A 75 -21.20 -6.10 23.27
N GLU A 76 -21.01 -7.27 22.68
CA GLU A 76 -19.74 -7.99 22.61
C GLU A 76 -19.52 -8.44 21.16
N GLU A 77 -18.40 -7.98 20.56
CA GLU A 77 -18.11 -8.23 19.16
C GLU A 77 -16.63 -8.53 18.93
N GLU A 78 -16.37 -9.31 17.89
CA GLU A 78 -15.02 -9.49 17.38
C GLU A 78 -14.55 -8.18 16.71
N TYR A 79 -13.37 -7.70 17.13
CA TYR A 79 -12.88 -6.39 16.68
C TYR A 79 -11.79 -6.49 15.61
N GLY A 80 -11.18 -7.63 15.44
CA GLY A 80 -10.15 -7.87 14.42
C GLY A 80 -8.90 -8.51 14.98
N ILE A 81 -7.83 -8.48 14.19
CA ILE A 81 -6.56 -9.14 14.47
C ILE A 81 -5.52 -8.06 14.81
N PHE A 82 -4.83 -8.23 15.94
CA PHE A 82 -3.88 -7.27 16.47
C PHE A 82 -2.65 -7.99 17.06
N PRO A 83 -1.54 -7.27 17.28
CA PRO A 83 -0.52 -7.71 18.24
C PRO A 83 -1.15 -7.99 19.60
N GLU A 84 -0.42 -8.65 20.49
CA GLU A 84 -0.93 -8.96 21.84
C GLU A 84 -1.47 -7.71 22.53
N ILE A 85 -2.77 -7.75 22.88
CA ILE A 85 -3.44 -6.72 23.67
C ILE A 85 -3.94 -7.36 24.97
N LYS A 86 -3.62 -6.75 26.11
CA LYS A 86 -4.02 -7.29 27.40
C LYS A 86 -5.54 -7.20 27.61
N ILE A 87 -6.14 -8.27 28.09
CA ILE A 87 -7.54 -8.27 28.54
C ILE A 87 -7.72 -7.22 29.64
N GLY A 88 -8.83 -6.46 29.58
CA GLY A 88 -9.10 -5.28 30.43
C GLY A 88 -8.55 -3.97 29.88
N SER A 89 -7.77 -3.99 28.77
CA SER A 89 -7.35 -2.76 28.10
C SER A 89 -8.53 -2.09 27.39
N GLN A 90 -8.43 -0.78 27.19
CA GLN A 90 -9.40 -0.04 26.40
C GLN A 90 -8.87 0.25 25.00
N VAL A 91 -9.71 -0.01 24.01
CA VAL A 91 -9.49 0.35 22.60
C VAL A 91 -10.59 1.31 22.14
N ARG A 92 -10.35 2.04 21.07
CA ARG A 92 -11.37 2.92 20.48
C ARG A 92 -12.00 2.21 19.29
N ILE A 93 -13.33 2.17 19.29
CA ILE A 93 -14.11 1.63 18.18
C ILE A 93 -14.98 2.73 17.56
N ASN A 94 -15.23 2.60 16.28
CA ASN A 94 -16.22 3.37 15.53
C ASN A 94 -17.40 2.43 15.27
N TYR A 95 -18.62 2.81 15.66
CA TYR A 95 -19.78 1.97 15.45
C TYR A 95 -20.83 2.65 14.56
N ASN A 96 -21.62 1.85 13.85
CA ASN A 96 -22.75 2.31 13.05
C ASN A 96 -23.97 2.56 13.96
N PRO A 97 -24.50 3.81 14.07
CA PRO A 97 -25.67 4.08 14.91
C PRO A 97 -26.95 3.32 14.46
N ALA A 98 -27.04 2.91 13.21
CA ALA A 98 -28.19 2.13 12.70
C ALA A 98 -28.05 0.63 13.01
N ASP A 99 -26.82 0.15 13.21
CA ASP A 99 -26.52 -1.23 13.56
C ASP A 99 -25.32 -1.26 14.53
N PRO A 100 -25.55 -1.27 15.84
CA PRO A 100 -24.49 -1.25 16.83
C PRO A 100 -23.53 -2.43 16.76
N HIS A 101 -23.89 -3.55 16.11
CA HIS A 101 -23.01 -4.69 15.86
C HIS A 101 -21.95 -4.43 14.79
N ASP A 102 -22.19 -3.46 13.88
CA ASP A 102 -21.23 -3.06 12.86
C ASP A 102 -20.20 -2.10 13.43
N ILE A 103 -19.08 -2.66 13.90
CA ILE A 103 -17.96 -1.92 14.47
C ILE A 103 -16.71 -1.98 13.58
N ALA A 104 -15.86 -0.96 13.67
CA ALA A 104 -14.58 -0.92 12.99
C ALA A 104 -13.53 -0.11 13.75
N GLN A 105 -12.28 -0.28 13.35
CA GLN A 105 -11.20 0.57 13.81
C GLN A 105 -11.36 2.00 13.25
N PRO A 106 -11.27 3.05 14.09
CA PRO A 106 -11.36 4.42 13.62
C PRO A 106 -10.12 4.78 12.78
N ILE A 107 -10.32 4.92 11.49
CA ILE A 107 -9.29 5.36 10.54
C ILE A 107 -9.50 6.85 10.27
N SER A 108 -8.43 7.65 10.39
CA SER A 108 -8.50 9.08 10.10
C SER A 108 -8.36 9.38 8.61
N MET A 109 -9.11 10.37 8.10
CA MET A 109 -9.09 10.81 6.69
C MET A 109 -7.68 11.09 6.10
N PRO A 110 -6.71 11.67 6.82
CA PRO A 110 -5.38 11.91 6.29
C PRO A 110 -4.66 10.65 5.79
N VAL A 111 -4.94 9.48 6.36
CA VAL A 111 -4.25 8.22 6.01
C VAL A 111 -4.52 7.82 4.55
N PRO A 112 -5.77 7.60 4.10
CA PRO A 112 -6.03 7.24 2.70
C PRO A 112 -5.63 8.36 1.72
N LEU A 113 -5.74 9.63 2.10
CA LEU A 113 -5.30 10.75 1.26
C LEU A 113 -3.78 10.74 1.06
N ALA A 114 -2.99 10.47 2.11
CA ALA A 114 -1.54 10.35 2.00
C ALA A 114 -1.14 9.15 1.11
N MET A 115 -1.84 8.03 1.21
CA MET A 115 -1.61 6.87 0.32
C MET A 115 -1.90 7.19 -1.14
N LEU A 116 -3.01 7.88 -1.43
CA LEU A 116 -3.36 8.30 -2.79
C LEU A 116 -2.34 9.29 -3.36
N ALA A 117 -1.93 10.30 -2.58
CA ALA A 117 -0.90 11.24 -2.99
C ALA A 117 0.45 10.56 -3.25
N GLY A 118 0.87 9.66 -2.36
CA GLY A 118 2.09 8.88 -2.51
C GLY A 118 2.08 8.00 -3.76
N SER A 119 0.97 7.35 -4.06
CA SER A 119 0.82 6.51 -5.26
C SER A 119 0.99 7.30 -6.56
N VAL A 120 0.41 8.50 -6.63
CA VAL A 120 0.57 9.39 -7.79
C VAL A 120 2.03 9.79 -8.00
N VAL A 121 2.74 10.13 -6.91
CA VAL A 121 4.17 10.48 -6.99
C VAL A 121 5.00 9.29 -7.49
N VAL A 122 4.78 8.09 -6.97
CA VAL A 122 5.49 6.87 -7.40
C VAL A 122 5.27 6.59 -8.88
N ILE A 123 4.03 6.69 -9.35
CA ILE A 123 3.69 6.48 -10.78
C ILE A 123 4.36 7.57 -11.65
N ALA A 124 4.27 8.83 -11.26
CA ALA A 124 4.85 9.93 -12.02
C ALA A 124 6.36 9.81 -12.17
N VAL A 125 7.07 9.53 -11.08
CA VAL A 125 8.53 9.31 -11.09
C VAL A 125 8.90 8.12 -12.00
N SER A 126 8.13 7.04 -11.93
CA SER A 126 8.35 5.85 -12.76
C SER A 126 8.19 6.16 -14.25
N VAL A 127 7.14 6.87 -14.63
CA VAL A 127 6.88 7.27 -16.02
C VAL A 127 8.01 8.19 -16.54
N ILE A 128 8.39 9.20 -15.77
CA ILE A 128 9.49 10.11 -16.14
C ILE A 128 10.80 9.35 -16.35
N SER A 129 11.12 8.41 -15.46
CA SER A 129 12.32 7.57 -15.56
C SER A 129 12.32 6.73 -16.84
N ILE A 130 11.18 6.12 -17.19
CA ILE A 130 11.04 5.33 -18.42
C ILE A 130 11.20 6.21 -19.65
N LEU A 131 10.59 7.38 -19.68
CA LEU A 131 10.71 8.32 -20.80
C LEU A 131 12.16 8.75 -21.04
N LYS A 132 12.87 9.14 -19.96
CA LYS A 132 14.30 9.52 -20.04
C LYS A 132 15.18 8.37 -20.54
N THR A 133 14.91 7.14 -20.10
CA THR A 133 15.65 5.96 -20.56
C THR A 133 15.40 5.69 -22.03
N ARG A 134 14.15 5.85 -22.51
CA ARG A 134 13.81 5.70 -23.93
C ARG A 134 14.49 6.74 -24.82
N GLU A 135 14.56 7.99 -24.37
CA GLU A 135 15.27 9.05 -25.11
C GLU A 135 16.77 8.77 -25.21
N LYS A 136 17.40 8.37 -24.09
CA LYS A 136 18.82 7.95 -24.10
C LYS A 136 19.08 6.82 -25.08
N ASN A 137 18.24 5.78 -25.06
CA ASN A 137 18.42 4.64 -25.96
C ASN A 137 18.21 5.00 -27.42
N LYS A 138 17.32 5.95 -27.75
CA LYS A 138 17.17 6.47 -29.11
C LYS A 138 18.40 7.26 -29.56
N ALA A 139 18.96 8.08 -28.69
CA ALA A 139 20.18 8.85 -28.99
C ALA A 139 21.40 7.94 -29.21
N LEU A 140 21.56 6.89 -28.41
CA LEU A 140 22.62 5.90 -28.59
C LEU A 140 22.49 5.15 -29.91
N LYS A 141 21.30 4.68 -30.27
CA LYS A 141 21.07 4.00 -31.58
C LYS A 141 21.40 4.90 -32.75
N LYS A 142 21.04 6.19 -32.66
CA LYS A 142 21.38 7.14 -33.74
C LYS A 142 22.89 7.33 -33.89
N GLN A 143 23.63 7.35 -32.79
CA GLN A 143 25.10 7.42 -32.80
C GLN A 143 25.72 6.13 -33.39
N GLU A 144 25.18 4.94 -33.06
CA GLU A 144 25.63 3.68 -33.64
C GLU A 144 25.41 3.65 -35.15
N GLU A 145 24.25 4.07 -35.67
CA GLU A 145 23.94 4.16 -37.08
C GLU A 145 24.86 5.14 -37.84
N GLU A 146 25.16 6.30 -37.22
CA GLU A 146 26.12 7.28 -37.81
C GLU A 146 27.55 6.73 -37.86
N TRP A 147 27.96 5.92 -36.88
CA TRP A 147 29.27 5.28 -36.82
C TRP A 147 29.40 4.17 -37.90
N GLU A 148 28.38 3.36 -38.11
CA GLU A 148 28.36 2.30 -39.09
C GLU A 148 28.47 2.90 -40.54
N HIS A 149 27.69 3.93 -40.85
CA HIS A 149 27.77 4.60 -42.15
C HIS A 149 29.11 5.33 -42.35
N GLY A 150 29.68 5.95 -41.35
CA GLY A 150 30.98 6.61 -41.45
C GLY A 150 32.14 5.62 -41.65
N SER A 151 32.02 4.42 -41.13
CA SER A 151 33.05 3.38 -41.31
C SER A 151 33.03 2.72 -42.69
N GLU A 152 31.87 2.62 -43.34
CA GLU A 152 31.74 2.10 -44.73
C GLU A 152 32.38 3.06 -45.73
N ASP A 153 32.19 4.37 -45.60
CA ASP A 153 32.75 5.36 -46.52
C ASP A 153 34.28 5.41 -46.48
N VAL A 154 34.89 5.15 -45.29
CA VAL A 154 36.35 5.10 -45.17
C VAL A 154 36.95 3.83 -45.82
N SER A 155 36.24 2.70 -45.75
CA SER A 155 36.70 1.43 -46.34
C SER A 155 36.70 1.46 -47.90
N VAL A 156 35.74 2.17 -48.52
CA VAL A 156 35.65 2.33 -49.98
C VAL A 156 36.69 3.30 -50.52
N SER A 157 37.11 4.31 -49.74
CA SER A 157 38.14 5.30 -50.16
C SER A 157 39.56 4.75 -50.09
N SER A 158 39.85 3.69 -49.32
CA SER A 158 41.20 3.11 -49.13
C SER A 158 41.54 2.00 -50.18
N GLY A 159 40.62 1.67 -51.04
CA GLY A 159 40.77 0.59 -52.03
C GLY A 159 41.11 1.02 -53.48
N ARG A 160 41.62 2.26 -53.69
CA ARG A 160 42.11 2.73 -55.03
C ARG A 160 43.59 3.02 -55.00
#